data_67f1fb33a95332f7312d117be4ac84b3
#
_entry.id   67f1fb33a95332f7312d117be4ac84b3
#
_cell.length_a   1.000
_cell.length_b   1.000
_cell.length_c   1.000
_cell.angle_alpha   90.00
_cell.angle_beta   90.00
_cell.angle_gamma   90.00
#
_symmetry.space_group_name_H-M   'P 1'
#
loop_
_entity.id
_entity.type
_entity.pdbx_description
1 polymer ?
#
loop_
_entity_poly.entity_id
_entity_poly.type
_entity_poly.pdbx_seq_one_letter_code
_entity_poly.pdbx_strand_id
1 'polypeptide(L)'
;MKQNYNEILREYRIYLTEHEKSHATIQKYVRELVWFLSFLQGEEPTKAKVLEYREQLQQSHHARTVNDKLSAIHSYLDYLGLAACKVRFLKIQHKVFVDDSRDLPDADSHRMIAADKGKE
;
A
#
# COMPACT_ATOMS: atom_id res chain seq x y z
N MET A 1 -14.28 -13.50 -20.22
CA MET A 1 -13.78 -12.45 -21.14
C MET A 1 -13.00 -11.41 -20.36
N LYS A 2 -11.86 -11.02 -20.88
CA LYS A 2 -11.02 -10.05 -20.19
C LYS A 2 -11.59 -8.67 -20.34
N GLN A 3 -11.58 -7.91 -19.25
CA GLN A 3 -11.95 -6.53 -19.30
C GLN A 3 -10.83 -5.71 -19.93
N ASN A 4 -11.24 -4.65 -20.62
CA ASN A 4 -10.27 -3.71 -21.16
C ASN A 4 -9.63 -2.95 -19.99
N TYR A 5 -8.29 -2.91 -19.96
CA TYR A 5 -7.58 -2.22 -18.90
C TYR A 5 -7.96 -0.73 -18.84
N ASN A 6 -8.12 -0.10 -19.99
CA ASN A 6 -8.49 1.31 -20.00
C ASN A 6 -9.83 1.54 -19.35
N GLU A 7 -10.76 0.62 -19.56
CA GLU A 7 -12.08 0.72 -18.96
C GLU A 7 -12.01 0.54 -17.45
N ILE A 8 -11.23 -0.44 -17.00
CA ILE A 8 -11.04 -0.67 -15.58
C ILE A 8 -10.46 0.58 -14.91
N LEU A 9 -9.44 1.15 -15.53
CA LEU A 9 -8.78 2.32 -14.96
C LEU A 9 -9.71 3.53 -14.93
N ARG A 10 -10.52 3.69 -15.96
CA ARG A 10 -11.44 4.81 -15.99
C ARG A 10 -12.49 4.71 -14.90
N GLU A 11 -13.05 3.53 -14.72
CA GLU A 11 -14.08 3.33 -13.70
C GLU A 11 -13.52 3.46 -12.29
N TYR A 12 -12.31 2.98 -12.10
CA TYR A 12 -11.67 3.13 -10.81
C TYR A 12 -11.37 4.60 -10.51
N ARG A 13 -10.96 5.35 -11.53
CA ARG A 13 -10.71 6.79 -11.36
C ARG A 13 -11.99 7.51 -10.96
N ILE A 14 -13.11 7.13 -11.55
CA ILE A 14 -14.40 7.70 -11.17
C ILE A 14 -14.71 7.38 -9.72
N TYR A 15 -14.49 6.15 -9.31
CA TYR A 15 -14.72 5.74 -7.93
C TYR A 15 -13.88 6.59 -6.97
N LEU A 16 -12.61 6.79 -7.27
CA LEU A 16 -11.74 7.58 -6.40
C LEU A 16 -12.21 9.04 -6.36
N THR A 17 -12.65 9.55 -7.48
CA THR A 17 -13.15 10.92 -7.53
C THR A 17 -14.40 11.07 -6.69
N GLU A 18 -15.29 10.09 -6.74
CA GLU A 18 -16.52 10.14 -5.94
C GLU A 18 -16.25 10.01 -4.46
N HIS A 19 -15.11 9.42 -4.10
CA HIS A 19 -14.70 9.34 -2.70
C HIS A 19 -13.83 10.53 -2.30
N GLU A 20 -13.81 11.55 -3.15
CA GLU A 20 -13.17 12.84 -2.87
C GLU A 20 -11.68 12.71 -2.58
N LYS A 21 -11.02 11.76 -3.24
CA LYS A 21 -9.57 11.67 -3.14
C LYS A 21 -8.93 12.82 -3.89
N SER A 22 -7.77 13.27 -3.43
CA SER A 22 -7.06 14.36 -4.09
C SER A 22 -6.58 13.90 -5.47
N HIS A 23 -6.35 14.88 -6.33
CA HIS A 23 -5.85 14.59 -7.67
C HIS A 23 -4.55 13.81 -7.63
N ALA A 24 -3.64 14.19 -6.72
CA ALA A 24 -2.36 13.51 -6.58
C ALA A 24 -2.56 12.06 -6.15
N THR A 25 -3.48 11.82 -5.23
CA THR A 25 -3.77 10.46 -4.77
C THR A 25 -4.35 9.62 -5.89
N ILE A 26 -5.28 10.21 -6.66
CA ILE A 26 -5.89 9.49 -7.77
C ILE A 26 -4.83 9.09 -8.78
N GLN A 27 -3.96 10.00 -9.15
CA GLN A 27 -2.89 9.69 -10.09
C GLN A 27 -1.98 8.59 -9.58
N LYS A 28 -1.62 8.66 -8.31
CA LYS A 28 -0.74 7.66 -7.72
C LYS A 28 -1.42 6.29 -7.72
N TYR A 29 -2.68 6.24 -7.28
CA TYR A 29 -3.38 4.97 -7.16
C TYR A 29 -3.62 4.34 -8.52
N VAL A 30 -3.97 5.16 -9.52
CA VAL A 30 -4.18 4.64 -10.87
C VAL A 30 -2.88 4.09 -11.44
N ARG A 31 -1.77 4.80 -11.21
CA ARG A 31 -0.48 4.34 -11.70
C ARG A 31 -0.10 3.00 -11.07
N GLU A 32 -0.31 2.88 -9.76
CA GLU A 32 0.02 1.62 -9.09
C GLU A 32 -0.88 0.50 -9.55
N LEU A 33 -2.13 0.82 -9.88
CA LEU A 33 -3.05 -0.20 -10.40
C LEU A 33 -2.59 -0.72 -11.74
N VAL A 34 -2.02 0.13 -12.58
CA VAL A 34 -1.49 -0.33 -13.87
C VAL A 34 -0.47 -1.45 -13.65
N TRP A 35 0.46 -1.25 -12.72
CA TRP A 35 1.46 -2.28 -12.42
C TRP A 35 0.82 -3.55 -11.90
N PHE A 36 -0.17 -3.42 -11.03
CA PHE A 36 -0.82 -4.59 -10.46
C PHE A 36 -1.61 -5.36 -11.51
N LEU A 37 -2.32 -4.65 -12.39
CA LEU A 37 -3.05 -5.31 -13.46
C LEU A 37 -2.12 -6.04 -14.41
N SER A 38 -0.95 -5.45 -14.68
CA SER A 38 0.06 -6.12 -15.50
C SER A 38 0.54 -7.40 -14.83
N PHE A 39 0.71 -7.37 -13.52
CA PHE A 39 1.11 -8.55 -12.77
C PHE A 39 0.04 -9.64 -12.85
N LEU A 40 -1.24 -9.25 -12.77
CA LEU A 40 -2.34 -10.22 -12.80
C LEU A 40 -2.52 -10.87 -14.15
N GLN A 41 -2.13 -10.21 -15.23
CA GLN A 41 -2.22 -10.73 -16.59
C GLN A 41 -3.62 -11.25 -16.91
N GLY A 42 -4.63 -10.45 -16.54
CA GLY A 42 -6.01 -10.77 -16.87
C GLY A 42 -6.72 -11.66 -15.87
N GLU A 43 -6.02 -12.12 -14.85
CA GLU A 43 -6.64 -12.95 -13.83
C GLU A 43 -7.19 -12.09 -12.71
N GLU A 44 -8.13 -12.65 -11.99
CA GLU A 44 -8.73 -11.94 -10.87
C GLU A 44 -7.79 -11.93 -9.67
N PRO A 45 -7.84 -10.87 -8.87
CA PRO A 45 -7.01 -10.83 -7.67
C PRO A 45 -7.47 -11.88 -6.66
N THR A 46 -6.52 -12.54 -6.05
CA THR A 46 -6.76 -13.40 -4.91
C THR A 46 -5.78 -13.02 -3.83
N LYS A 47 -6.05 -13.48 -2.61
CA LYS A 47 -5.11 -13.17 -1.54
C LYS A 47 -3.72 -13.72 -1.84
N ALA A 48 -3.66 -14.93 -2.43
CA ALA A 48 -2.37 -15.52 -2.78
C ALA A 48 -1.63 -14.64 -3.78
N LYS A 49 -2.34 -14.09 -4.75
CA LYS A 49 -1.70 -13.23 -5.73
C LYS A 49 -1.24 -11.92 -5.12
N VAL A 50 -2.00 -11.35 -4.20
CA VAL A 50 -1.60 -10.12 -3.54
C VAL A 50 -0.37 -10.37 -2.67
N LEU A 51 -0.31 -11.51 -1.99
CA LEU A 51 0.87 -11.89 -1.22
C LEU A 51 2.09 -12.03 -2.12
N GLU A 52 1.91 -12.64 -3.29
CA GLU A 52 3.00 -12.81 -4.25
C GLU A 52 3.48 -11.45 -4.75
N TYR A 53 2.55 -10.54 -5.02
CA TYR A 53 2.90 -9.21 -5.47
C TYR A 53 3.69 -8.46 -4.40
N ARG A 54 3.27 -8.57 -3.13
CA ARG A 54 3.99 -7.97 -2.03
C ARG A 54 5.42 -8.51 -1.95
N GLU A 55 5.54 -9.83 -2.15
CA GLU A 55 6.87 -10.46 -2.13
C GLU A 55 7.78 -9.89 -3.21
N GLN A 56 7.24 -9.73 -4.42
CA GLN A 56 8.03 -9.15 -5.50
C GLN A 56 8.46 -7.73 -5.19
N LEU A 57 7.55 -6.94 -4.61
CA LEU A 57 7.87 -5.57 -4.26
C LEU A 57 8.98 -5.50 -3.23
N GLN A 58 9.00 -6.46 -2.30
CA GLN A 58 10.03 -6.47 -1.26
C GLN A 58 11.43 -6.67 -1.82
N GLN A 59 11.54 -7.27 -2.99
CA GLN A 59 12.85 -7.54 -3.57
C GLN A 59 13.51 -6.30 -4.12
N SER A 60 12.75 -5.24 -4.37
CA SER A 60 13.30 -4.04 -4.99
C SER A 60 12.94 -2.75 -4.27
N HIS A 61 12.17 -2.82 -3.18
CA HIS A 61 11.70 -1.62 -2.50
C HIS A 61 11.80 -1.78 -1.01
N HIS A 62 11.95 -0.65 -0.32
CA HIS A 62 11.92 -0.61 1.14
C HIS A 62 10.50 -0.84 1.64
N ALA A 63 10.40 -1.26 2.91
CA ALA A 63 9.10 -1.58 3.50
C ALA A 63 8.10 -0.43 3.37
N ARG A 64 8.56 0.80 3.59
CA ARG A 64 7.66 1.94 3.51
C ARG A 64 7.10 2.10 2.11
N THR A 65 7.94 1.92 1.10
CA THR A 65 7.50 2.02 -0.29
C THR A 65 6.54 0.89 -0.63
N VAL A 66 6.84 -0.32 -0.17
CA VAL A 66 5.94 -1.46 -0.40
C VAL A 66 4.58 -1.17 0.21
N ASN A 67 4.56 -0.67 1.45
CA ASN A 67 3.29 -0.35 2.11
C ASN A 67 2.50 0.72 1.37
N ASP A 68 3.20 1.72 0.83
CA ASP A 68 2.55 2.75 0.02
C ASP A 68 1.86 2.14 -1.19
N LYS A 69 2.56 1.25 -1.88
CA LYS A 69 2.00 0.60 -3.05
C LYS A 69 0.84 -0.32 -2.68
N LEU A 70 0.97 -1.02 -1.55
CA LEU A 70 -0.10 -1.88 -1.07
C LEU A 70 -1.36 -1.09 -0.72
N SER A 71 -1.19 0.13 -0.22
CA SER A 71 -2.36 0.98 0.07
C SER A 71 -3.20 1.19 -1.18
N ALA A 72 -2.54 1.44 -2.31
CA ALA A 72 -3.26 1.62 -3.57
C ALA A 72 -3.98 0.34 -3.98
N ILE A 73 -3.30 -0.80 -3.82
CA ILE A 73 -3.89 -2.08 -4.18
C ILE A 73 -5.07 -2.39 -3.25
N HIS A 74 -4.94 -2.11 -1.96
CA HIS A 74 -6.03 -2.33 -1.02
C HIS A 74 -7.25 -1.48 -1.36
N SER A 75 -7.02 -0.26 -1.82
CA SER A 75 -8.12 0.60 -2.26
C SER A 75 -8.86 -0.04 -3.44
N TYR A 76 -8.12 -0.60 -4.37
CA TYR A 76 -8.72 -1.26 -5.51
C TYR A 76 -9.50 -2.51 -5.07
N LEU A 77 -8.96 -3.27 -4.12
CA LEU A 77 -9.65 -4.43 -3.60
C LEU A 77 -10.95 -4.04 -2.90
N ASP A 78 -10.95 -2.93 -2.18
CA ASP A 78 -12.18 -2.42 -1.59
C ASP A 78 -13.20 -2.08 -2.68
N TYR A 79 -12.73 -1.44 -3.73
CA TYR A 79 -13.60 -1.10 -4.85
C TYR A 79 -14.26 -2.34 -5.46
N LEU A 80 -13.51 -3.43 -5.53
CA LEU A 80 -14.03 -4.68 -6.09
C LEU A 80 -14.85 -5.49 -5.09
N GLY A 81 -14.90 -5.08 -3.83
CA GLY A 81 -15.58 -5.86 -2.81
C GLY A 81 -14.77 -7.07 -2.37
N LEU A 82 -13.45 -7.02 -2.51
CA LEU A 82 -12.56 -8.13 -2.20
C LEU A 82 -11.68 -7.82 -1.00
N ALA A 83 -12.27 -7.24 0.04
CA ALA A 83 -11.49 -6.88 1.24
C ALA A 83 -10.77 -8.09 1.84
N ALA A 84 -11.32 -9.29 1.66
CA ALA A 84 -10.70 -10.49 2.20
C ALA A 84 -9.35 -10.80 1.53
N CYS A 85 -9.08 -10.19 0.38
CA CYS A 85 -7.81 -10.39 -0.31
C CYS A 85 -6.70 -9.44 0.17
N LYS A 86 -7.05 -8.53 1.07
CA LYS A 86 -6.03 -7.61 1.60
C LYS A 86 -5.01 -8.38 2.42
N VAL A 87 -3.78 -7.88 2.39
CA VAL A 87 -2.69 -8.52 3.12
C VAL A 87 -2.13 -7.53 4.13
N ARG A 88 -1.35 -8.04 5.05
CA ARG A 88 -0.76 -7.17 6.07
C ARG A 88 0.30 -6.29 5.46
N PHE A 89 0.39 -5.08 5.99
CA PHE A 89 1.51 -4.21 5.67
C PHE A 89 2.77 -4.77 6.31
N LEU A 90 3.90 -4.43 5.71
CA LEU A 90 5.19 -4.83 6.28
C LEU A 90 5.47 -4.00 7.52
N LYS A 91 6.14 -4.61 8.47
CA LYS A 91 6.56 -3.89 9.65
C LYS A 91 7.70 -2.95 9.28
N ILE A 92 7.58 -1.71 9.72
CA ILE A 92 8.63 -0.73 9.51
C ILE A 92 9.40 -0.64 10.82
N GLN A 93 10.67 -1.02 10.77
CA GLN A 93 11.51 -0.97 11.95
C GLN A 93 12.15 0.40 12.04
N HIS A 94 11.87 1.09 13.13
CA HIS A 94 12.54 2.35 13.42
C HIS A 94 13.79 2.01 14.20
N LYS A 95 14.96 2.26 13.64
CA LYS A 95 16.21 2.11 14.36
C LYS A 95 16.34 3.29 15.27
N VAL A 96 16.31 3.00 16.48
CA VAL A 96 16.52 4.01 17.49
C VAL A 96 18.00 4.14 17.74
N PHE A 97 18.36 4.57 17.73
CA PHE A 97 19.39 4.44 17.80
C PHE A 97 19.89 4.41 18.80
N VAL A 98 19.95 4.06 18.94
CA VAL A 98 20.20 3.66 19.41
C VAL A 98 20.81 3.61 19.94
N ASP A 99 21.04 3.59 20.10
CA ASP A 99 21.52 3.36 20.35
C ASP A 99 22.10 3.55 20.95
N ASP A 100 22.26 3.70 21.25
CA ASP A 100 22.69 3.78 21.53
C ASP A 100 22.97 4.14 22.35
N SER A 101 22.88 4.39 22.76
CA SER A 101 22.88 4.63 23.15
C SER A 101 22.66 5.32 23.73
N ARG A 102 22.59 5.67 24.14
CA ARG A 102 22.10 6.22 24.30
C ARG A 102 21.36 6.62 24.72
N ASP A 103 21.02 6.89 25.15
CA ASP A 103 20.06 7.13 25.14
C ASP A 103 19.26 7.59 25.20
N LEU A 104 19.07 7.98 25.73
CA LEU A 104 18.02 8.31 25.47
C LEU A 104 17.07 8.38 25.58
N PRO A 105 16.77 8.65 26.03
CA PRO A 105 15.49 8.56 25.79
C PRO A 105 14.61 8.80 25.46
N ASP A 106 14.41 8.71 25.86
CA ASP A 106 13.27 8.68 25.16
C ASP A 106 12.66 8.74 24.75
N ALA A 107 12.96 9.07 25.33
CA ALA A 107 12.12 9.05 24.55
C ALA A 107 11.55 9.00 23.93
N ASP A 108 11.69 8.99 24.70
CA ASP A 108 10.82 8.86 23.78
C ASP A 108 10.33 8.79 23.23
N SER A 109 10.75 9.13 23.99
CA SER A 109 10.08 9.00 23.16
C SER A 109 9.56 8.85 22.72
N HIS A 110 9.75 8.94 23.61
CA HIS A 110 8.93 8.58 22.96
C HIS A 110 8.43 8.65 22.47
N ARG A 111 8.76 9.25 23.02
CA ARG A 111 8.17 9.12 22.43
C ARG A 111 7.75 9.31 21.69
N MET A 112 8.02 9.56 22.40
CA MET A 112 7.54 9.51 21.59
C MET A 112 7.13 9.59 20.90
N ILE A 113 7.45 9.89 21.74
CA ILE A 113 6.90 9.75 20.98
C ILE A 113 6.30 9.65 20.36
N ALA A 114 6.54 9.80 20.90
CA ALA A 114 5.76 9.45 20.13
C ALA A 114 5.22 9.46 19.40
N ALA A 115 5.44 9.56 19.91
CA ALA A 115 4.76 9.26 19.05
C ALA A 115 4.35 9.05 18.32
N ASP A 116 4.44 8.95 18.92
CA ASP A 116 3.83 8.43 18.07
C ASP A 116 3.33 8.02 17.60
N LYS A 117 3.32 8.22 18.16
CA LYS A 117 2.68 7.54 17.66
C LYS A 117 2.17 7.28 16.83
N GLY A 118 2.48 7.29 17.35
CA GLY A 118 1.95 6.76 16.55
C GLY A 118 1.90 6.38 16.03
N LYS A 119 1.94 6.06 16.53
CA LYS A 119 1.84 5.37 16.01
C LYS A 119 1.92 5.01 15.36
N GLU A 120 2.13 4.97 16.02
CA GLU A 120 2.24 4.41 15.30
C GLU A 120 2.15 4.08 14.83
#